data_d9b3b4b4354ee9db6384212d85302810
#
_entry.id   d9b3b4b4354ee9db6384212d85302810
#
_cell.length_a   1.000
_cell.length_b   1.000
_cell.length_c   1.000
_cell.angle_alpha   90.00
_cell.angle_beta   90.00
_cell.angle_gamma   90.00
#
_symmetry.space_group_name_H-M   'P 1'
#
loop_
_entity.id
_entity.type
_entity.pdbx_description
1 polymer ?
#
loop_
_entity_poly.entity_id
_entity_poly.type
_entity_poly.pdbx_seq_one_letter_code
_entity_poly.pdbx_strand_id
1 'polypeptide(L)'
;MQSTCLHEPRTTKRDGMTRRKSEFRLLLASLVGLLTLAVYLVLVPLMVFFLVKDKDQMLNAVRRILPRNRGLAGQVWEEMNQQITNYIRGKVLEMIVVGVATWIGFLIFGLNYSLLLAVLVGFSVLIPYIGAFVVTIPVVGVALFQFGLGTEFWSCFAVYLIIQGLDGNLLVPVLFSEAVNLH
;
A
#
# COMPACT_ATOMS: atom_id res chain seq x y z
N MET A 1 -46.97 44.19 -34.24
CA MET A 1 -46.83 42.78 -34.67
C MET A 1 -45.40 42.39 -34.49
N GLN A 2 -45.09 41.75 -33.36
CA GLN A 2 -43.74 41.29 -33.01
C GLN A 2 -43.76 39.73 -33.03
N SER A 3 -43.05 39.18 -33.95
CA SER A 3 -42.86 37.74 -34.09
C SER A 3 -41.65 37.36 -33.18
N THR A 4 -41.95 36.79 -32.03
CA THR A 4 -40.99 36.21 -31.12
C THR A 4 -40.49 34.86 -31.66
N CYS A 5 -39.29 34.83 -32.22
CA CYS A 5 -38.63 33.60 -32.61
C CYS A 5 -38.17 32.85 -31.33
N LEU A 6 -38.81 31.74 -31.02
CA LEU A 6 -38.40 30.80 -29.99
C LEU A 6 -37.09 30.14 -30.43
N HIS A 7 -35.98 30.51 -29.86
CA HIS A 7 -34.71 29.85 -30.00
C HIS A 7 -34.66 28.65 -29.02
N GLU A 8 -35.01 27.48 -29.51
CA GLU A 8 -34.97 26.22 -28.79
C GLU A 8 -33.49 25.81 -28.59
N PRO A 9 -33.03 25.55 -27.36
CA PRO A 9 -31.63 25.21 -27.13
C PRO A 9 -31.35 23.76 -27.57
N ARG A 10 -30.65 23.59 -28.69
CA ARG A 10 -30.14 22.33 -29.21
C ARG A 10 -28.98 21.73 -28.35
N THR A 11 -28.76 22.21 -27.14
CA THR A 11 -27.62 21.86 -26.27
C THR A 11 -27.80 20.55 -25.52
N THR A 12 -29.03 20.20 -25.13
CA THR A 12 -29.31 19.04 -24.23
C THR A 12 -28.99 17.67 -24.84
N LYS A 13 -29.05 17.51 -26.15
CA LYS A 13 -28.81 16.21 -26.81
C LYS A 13 -27.31 15.94 -27.02
N ARG A 14 -26.48 16.98 -27.16
CA ARG A 14 -25.01 16.85 -27.25
C ARG A 14 -24.38 16.54 -25.89
N ASP A 15 -24.89 17.13 -24.83
CA ASP A 15 -24.36 16.93 -23.48
C ASP A 15 -24.61 15.50 -22.96
N GLY A 16 -25.74 14.92 -23.27
CA GLY A 16 -26.05 13.52 -22.93
C GLY A 16 -25.18 12.49 -23.66
N MET A 17 -24.76 12.80 -24.89
CA MET A 17 -23.90 11.89 -25.65
C MET A 17 -22.44 11.97 -25.25
N THR A 18 -21.95 13.14 -24.87
CA THR A 18 -20.60 13.34 -24.31
C THR A 18 -20.49 12.74 -22.91
N ARG A 19 -21.50 12.87 -22.07
CA ARG A 19 -21.56 12.30 -20.73
C ARG A 19 -21.52 10.76 -20.78
N ARG A 20 -22.34 10.14 -21.66
CA ARG A 20 -22.34 8.67 -21.84
C ARG A 20 -20.99 8.15 -22.35
N LYS A 21 -20.31 8.89 -23.24
CA LYS A 21 -18.96 8.51 -23.71
C LYS A 21 -17.90 8.62 -22.63
N SER A 22 -18.00 9.60 -21.73
CA SER A 22 -17.06 9.72 -20.60
C SER A 22 -17.28 8.62 -19.57
N GLU A 23 -18.52 8.29 -19.25
CA GLU A 23 -18.84 7.16 -18.35
C GLU A 23 -18.36 5.82 -18.90
N PHE A 24 -18.59 5.59 -20.19
CA PHE A 24 -18.11 4.37 -20.87
C PHE A 24 -16.57 4.27 -20.88
N ARG A 25 -15.86 5.39 -21.09
CA ARG A 25 -14.40 5.44 -21.01
C ARG A 25 -13.88 5.18 -19.59
N LEU A 26 -14.57 5.71 -18.58
CA LEU A 26 -14.22 5.45 -17.18
C LEU A 26 -14.43 3.98 -16.81
N LEU A 27 -15.53 3.38 -17.25
CA LEU A 27 -15.79 1.95 -17.05
C LEU A 27 -14.75 1.08 -17.75
N LEU A 28 -14.39 1.40 -19.00
CA LEU A 28 -13.33 0.68 -19.72
C LEU A 28 -11.97 0.84 -19.04
N ALA A 29 -11.62 2.04 -18.59
CA ALA A 29 -10.37 2.30 -17.89
C ALA A 29 -10.29 1.53 -16.56
N SER A 30 -11.40 1.47 -15.80
CA SER A 30 -11.46 0.69 -14.55
C SER A 30 -11.39 -0.83 -14.80
N LEU A 31 -12.02 -1.34 -15.86
CA LEU A 31 -11.91 -2.75 -16.24
C LEU A 31 -10.48 -3.12 -16.66
N VAL A 32 -9.84 -2.28 -17.47
CA VAL A 32 -8.44 -2.48 -17.87
C VAL A 32 -7.53 -2.42 -16.63
N GLY A 33 -7.76 -1.47 -15.72
CA GLY A 33 -7.03 -1.35 -14.47
C GLY A 33 -7.18 -2.60 -13.59
N LEU A 34 -8.40 -3.11 -13.46
CA LEU A 34 -8.69 -4.33 -12.70
C LEU A 34 -8.01 -5.57 -13.31
N LEU A 35 -8.08 -5.69 -14.65
CA LEU A 35 -7.42 -6.78 -15.38
C LEU A 35 -5.90 -6.71 -15.21
N THR A 36 -5.33 -5.51 -15.32
CA THR A 36 -3.90 -5.26 -15.11
C THR A 36 -3.48 -5.65 -13.70
N LEU A 37 -4.25 -5.24 -12.69
CA LEU A 37 -4.00 -5.61 -11.29
C LEU A 37 -4.05 -7.13 -11.09
N ALA A 38 -5.04 -7.82 -11.67
CA ALA A 38 -5.15 -9.27 -11.59
C ALA A 38 -3.96 -9.98 -12.24
N VAL A 39 -3.50 -9.49 -13.40
CA VAL A 39 -2.31 -10.01 -14.08
C VAL A 39 -1.06 -9.83 -13.19
N TYR A 40 -0.84 -8.66 -12.62
CA TYR A 40 0.29 -8.43 -11.74
C TYR A 40 0.23 -9.26 -10.46
N LEU A 41 -0.95 -9.47 -9.90
CA LEU A 41 -1.15 -10.28 -8.70
C LEU A 41 -0.69 -11.74 -8.91
N VAL A 42 -0.81 -12.26 -10.11
CA VAL A 42 -0.36 -13.62 -10.47
C VAL A 42 1.09 -13.61 -10.96
N LEU A 43 1.44 -12.67 -11.82
CA LEU A 43 2.72 -12.64 -12.51
C LEU A 43 3.88 -12.29 -11.57
N VAL A 44 3.67 -11.37 -10.61
CA VAL A 44 4.72 -10.97 -9.66
C VAL A 44 5.13 -12.14 -8.74
N PRO A 45 4.22 -12.85 -8.04
CA PRO A 45 4.61 -14.02 -7.25
C PRO A 45 5.25 -15.12 -8.09
N LEU A 46 4.77 -15.33 -9.31
CA LEU A 46 5.35 -16.30 -10.23
C LEU A 46 6.79 -15.95 -10.60
N MET A 47 7.05 -14.69 -10.94
CA MET A 47 8.41 -14.19 -11.22
C MET A 47 9.31 -14.33 -10.00
N VAL A 48 8.83 -13.95 -8.81
CA VAL A 48 9.60 -14.12 -7.56
C VAL A 48 9.92 -15.59 -7.32
N PHE A 49 8.96 -16.48 -7.52
CA PHE A 49 9.19 -17.91 -7.39
C PHE A 49 10.31 -18.42 -8.33
N PHE A 50 10.28 -18.04 -9.61
CA PHE A 50 11.32 -18.44 -10.56
C PHE A 50 12.68 -17.83 -10.22
N LEU A 51 12.72 -16.55 -9.81
CA LEU A 51 13.95 -15.89 -9.38
C LEU A 51 14.58 -16.58 -8.17
N VAL A 52 13.77 -16.99 -7.18
CA VAL A 52 14.26 -17.71 -6.00
C VAL A 52 14.70 -19.14 -6.37
N LYS A 53 13.96 -19.81 -7.26
CA LYS A 53 14.28 -21.16 -7.72
C LYS A 53 15.60 -21.19 -8.49
N ASP A 54 15.82 -20.25 -9.40
CA ASP A 54 16.97 -20.23 -10.30
C ASP A 54 18.13 -19.33 -9.78
N LYS A 55 18.05 -18.88 -8.50
CA LYS A 55 19.04 -17.97 -7.89
C LYS A 55 20.48 -18.42 -8.06
N ASP A 56 20.74 -19.73 -7.91
CA ASP A 56 22.10 -20.25 -7.98
C ASP A 56 22.67 -20.23 -9.41
N GLN A 57 21.83 -20.44 -10.42
CA GLN A 57 22.21 -20.31 -11.82
C GLN A 57 22.50 -18.84 -12.18
N MET A 58 21.63 -17.94 -11.72
CA MET A 58 21.79 -16.49 -11.92
C MET A 58 23.05 -15.96 -11.22
N LEU A 59 23.28 -16.37 -9.95
CA LEU A 59 24.48 -16.00 -9.22
C LEU A 59 25.74 -16.52 -9.89
N ASN A 60 25.73 -17.75 -10.42
CA ASN A 60 26.87 -18.30 -11.15
C ASN A 60 27.13 -17.58 -12.47
N ALA A 61 26.08 -17.14 -13.18
CA ALA A 61 26.21 -16.31 -14.39
C ALA A 61 26.85 -14.96 -14.07
N VAL A 62 26.37 -14.28 -13.02
CA VAL A 62 26.93 -13.00 -12.54
C VAL A 62 28.39 -13.16 -12.10
N ARG A 63 28.72 -14.25 -11.38
CA ARG A 63 30.10 -14.57 -10.94
C ARG A 63 31.07 -14.78 -12.10
N ARG A 64 30.60 -15.19 -13.27
CA ARG A 64 31.45 -15.33 -14.48
C ARG A 64 31.80 -14.00 -15.12
N ILE A 65 30.96 -12.99 -14.92
CA ILE A 65 31.13 -11.63 -15.48
C ILE A 65 31.99 -10.76 -14.54
N LEU A 66 31.98 -11.04 -13.23
CA LEU A 66 32.74 -10.28 -12.24
C LEU A 66 34.26 -10.51 -12.37
N PRO A 67 35.08 -9.44 -12.25
CA PRO A 67 36.54 -9.52 -12.27
C PRO A 67 37.10 -10.45 -11.16
N ARG A 68 38.26 -11.04 -11.41
CA ARG A 68 38.92 -12.02 -10.53
C ARG A 68 39.37 -11.43 -9.18
N ASN A 69 39.54 -10.10 -9.07
CA ASN A 69 39.83 -9.40 -7.80
C ASN A 69 38.53 -9.16 -7.02
N ARG A 70 38.19 -10.13 -6.16
CA ARG A 70 36.92 -10.19 -5.44
C ARG A 70 36.90 -9.53 -4.05
N GLY A 71 38.01 -8.90 -3.62
CA GLY A 71 38.12 -8.33 -2.27
C GLY A 71 37.03 -7.30 -1.97
N LEU A 72 36.91 -6.26 -2.80
CA LEU A 72 35.90 -5.20 -2.63
C LEU A 72 34.49 -5.69 -2.93
N ALA A 73 34.29 -6.49 -3.98
CA ALA A 73 32.98 -7.01 -4.35
C ALA A 73 32.41 -7.98 -3.30
N GLY A 74 33.28 -8.77 -2.64
CA GLY A 74 32.88 -9.65 -1.55
C GLY A 74 32.44 -8.89 -0.30
N GLN A 75 33.17 -7.85 0.08
CA GLN A 75 32.83 -6.98 1.21
C GLN A 75 31.51 -6.26 0.99
N VAL A 76 31.35 -5.63 -0.18
CA VAL A 76 30.10 -4.94 -0.53
C VAL A 76 28.90 -5.91 -0.53
N TRP A 77 29.09 -7.15 -1.02
CA TRP A 77 28.05 -8.16 -1.02
C TRP A 77 27.63 -8.56 0.41
N GLU A 78 28.62 -8.77 1.28
CA GLU A 78 28.36 -9.13 2.66
C GLU A 78 27.66 -8.00 3.43
N GLU A 79 28.11 -6.75 3.24
CA GLU A 79 27.48 -5.56 3.80
C GLU A 79 26.04 -5.38 3.31
N MET A 80 25.80 -5.51 2.00
CA MET A 80 24.46 -5.46 1.44
C MET A 80 23.54 -6.55 2.00
N ASN A 81 24.02 -7.78 2.10
CA ASN A 81 23.25 -8.91 2.63
C ASN A 81 22.87 -8.68 4.09
N GLN A 82 23.79 -8.14 4.89
CA GLN A 82 23.54 -7.80 6.28
C GLN A 82 22.53 -6.66 6.41
N GLN A 83 22.64 -5.61 5.58
CA GLN A 83 21.70 -4.50 5.59
C GLN A 83 20.29 -4.94 5.16
N ILE A 84 20.17 -5.77 4.12
CA ILE A 84 18.88 -6.34 3.69
C ILE A 84 18.28 -7.19 4.81
N THR A 85 19.07 -8.02 5.46
CA THR A 85 18.59 -8.86 6.57
C THR A 85 18.09 -8.01 7.74
N ASN A 86 18.83 -6.98 8.11
CA ASN A 86 18.43 -6.05 9.18
C ASN A 86 17.17 -5.27 8.80
N TYR A 87 17.07 -4.82 7.55
CA TYR A 87 15.88 -4.17 7.03
C TYR A 87 14.63 -5.06 7.13
N ILE A 88 14.74 -6.31 6.69
CA ILE A 88 13.61 -7.27 6.75
C ILE A 88 13.20 -7.52 8.21
N ARG A 89 14.17 -7.71 9.12
CA ARG A 89 13.88 -7.87 10.55
C ARG A 89 13.19 -6.64 11.14
N GLY A 90 13.67 -5.44 10.81
CA GLY A 90 13.05 -4.18 11.20
C GLY A 90 11.60 -4.07 10.70
N LYS A 91 11.36 -4.41 9.43
CA LYS A 91 10.00 -4.37 8.84
C LYS A 91 9.05 -5.38 9.46
N VAL A 92 9.50 -6.59 9.77
CA VAL A 92 8.68 -7.59 10.47
C VAL A 92 8.34 -7.12 11.89
N LEU A 93 9.29 -6.52 12.60
CA LEU A 93 9.06 -5.97 13.93
C LEU A 93 8.04 -4.82 13.87
N GLU A 94 8.24 -3.87 12.96
CA GLU A 94 7.33 -2.75 12.71
C GLU A 94 5.90 -3.24 12.42
N MET A 95 5.74 -4.21 11.55
CA MET A 95 4.46 -4.84 11.21
C MET A 95 3.76 -5.39 12.46
N ILE A 96 4.50 -6.09 13.33
CA ILE A 96 3.96 -6.66 14.57
C ILE A 96 3.57 -5.56 15.55
N VAL A 97 4.42 -4.58 15.77
CA VAL A 97 4.18 -3.48 16.71
C VAL A 97 2.96 -2.65 16.28
N VAL A 98 2.89 -2.25 15.03
CA VAL A 98 1.77 -1.47 14.48
C VAL A 98 0.48 -2.30 14.50
N GLY A 99 0.56 -3.57 14.11
CA GLY A 99 -0.59 -4.48 14.14
C GLY A 99 -1.14 -4.65 15.56
N VAL A 100 -0.29 -4.91 16.54
CA VAL A 100 -0.69 -5.07 17.95
C VAL A 100 -1.23 -3.76 18.53
N ALA A 101 -0.56 -2.64 18.29
CA ALA A 101 -1.02 -1.32 18.75
C ALA A 101 -2.41 -0.97 18.18
N THR A 102 -2.62 -1.22 16.88
CA THR A 102 -3.90 -1.02 16.22
C THR A 102 -4.98 -1.96 16.77
N TRP A 103 -4.64 -3.22 17.02
CA TRP A 103 -5.57 -4.18 17.59
C TRP A 103 -6.05 -3.74 18.98
N ILE A 104 -5.12 -3.35 19.85
CA ILE A 104 -5.44 -2.83 21.19
C ILE A 104 -6.31 -1.57 21.07
N GLY A 105 -5.95 -0.63 20.20
CA GLY A 105 -6.74 0.57 19.95
C GLY A 105 -8.17 0.26 19.53
N PHE A 106 -8.37 -0.64 18.59
CA PHE A 106 -9.70 -1.03 18.11
C PHE A 106 -10.51 -1.82 19.13
N LEU A 107 -9.84 -2.63 19.96
CA LEU A 107 -10.50 -3.34 21.07
C LEU A 107 -11.08 -2.38 22.13
N ILE A 108 -10.37 -1.31 22.46
CA ILE A 108 -10.83 -0.31 23.44
C ILE A 108 -12.15 0.34 22.99
N PHE A 109 -12.30 0.56 21.69
CA PHE A 109 -13.53 1.12 21.12
C PHE A 109 -14.60 0.06 20.78
N GLY A 110 -14.31 -1.23 20.98
CA GLY A 110 -15.23 -2.31 20.64
C GLY A 110 -15.53 -2.41 19.15
N LEU A 111 -14.55 -2.08 18.29
CA LEU A 111 -14.72 -2.15 16.84
C LEU A 111 -14.88 -3.61 16.41
N ASN A 112 -15.91 -3.90 15.62
CA ASN A 112 -16.11 -5.20 15.03
C ASN A 112 -14.94 -5.53 14.06
N TYR A 113 -14.56 -6.81 14.00
CA TYR A 113 -13.42 -7.26 13.18
C TYR A 113 -12.08 -6.60 13.52
N SER A 114 -11.90 -6.10 14.75
CA SER A 114 -10.70 -5.41 15.21
C SER A 114 -9.42 -6.18 14.90
N LEU A 115 -9.40 -7.51 15.10
CA LEU A 115 -8.23 -8.34 14.79
C LEU A 115 -7.95 -8.39 13.30
N LEU A 116 -8.98 -8.58 12.47
CA LEU A 116 -8.80 -8.63 11.02
C LEU A 116 -8.27 -7.30 10.46
N LEU A 117 -8.85 -6.19 10.91
CA LEU A 117 -8.41 -4.86 10.52
C LEU A 117 -6.99 -4.56 10.99
N ALA A 118 -6.65 -4.94 12.22
CA ALA A 118 -5.30 -4.76 12.76
C ALA A 118 -4.25 -5.56 12.00
N VAL A 119 -4.56 -6.79 11.61
CA VAL A 119 -3.69 -7.61 10.74
C VAL A 119 -3.51 -6.95 9.39
N LEU A 120 -4.58 -6.45 8.78
CA LEU A 120 -4.50 -5.71 7.51
C LEU A 120 -3.64 -4.45 7.63
N VAL A 121 -3.80 -3.69 8.73
CA VAL A 121 -2.98 -2.52 9.02
C VAL A 121 -1.52 -2.91 9.20
N GLY A 122 -1.21 -3.94 9.97
CA GLY A 122 0.15 -4.44 10.13
C GLY A 122 0.80 -4.83 8.80
N PHE A 123 0.09 -5.60 7.95
CA PHE A 123 0.60 -5.96 6.63
C PHE A 123 0.75 -4.76 5.69
N SER A 124 -0.07 -3.73 5.84
CA SER A 124 0.01 -2.53 5.00
C SER A 124 1.32 -1.77 5.14
N VAL A 125 2.00 -1.90 6.28
CA VAL A 125 3.31 -1.30 6.56
C VAL A 125 4.40 -1.78 5.60
N LEU A 126 4.25 -2.95 4.98
CA LEU A 126 5.19 -3.47 3.98
C LEU A 126 5.33 -2.54 2.77
N ILE A 127 4.26 -1.85 2.39
CA ILE A 127 4.26 -0.92 1.26
C ILE A 127 4.14 0.51 1.82
N PRO A 128 5.25 1.25 1.95
CA PRO A 128 5.22 2.61 2.51
C PRO A 128 4.21 3.51 1.79
N TYR A 129 3.49 4.32 2.54
CA TYR A 129 2.48 5.28 2.08
C TYR A 129 1.24 4.67 1.42
N ILE A 130 1.42 3.78 0.41
CA ILE A 130 0.32 3.16 -0.33
C ILE A 130 -0.46 2.21 0.58
N GLY A 131 0.24 1.41 1.37
CA GLY A 131 -0.38 0.46 2.30
C GLY A 131 -1.29 1.16 3.30
N ALA A 132 -0.79 2.21 3.95
CA ALA A 132 -1.55 3.01 4.91
C ALA A 132 -2.82 3.61 4.27
N PHE A 133 -2.69 4.16 3.04
CA PHE A 133 -3.83 4.74 2.33
C PHE A 133 -4.89 3.69 1.98
N VAL A 134 -4.48 2.55 1.44
CA VAL A 134 -5.38 1.48 1.02
C VAL A 134 -6.12 0.86 2.21
N VAL A 135 -5.42 0.62 3.33
CA VAL A 135 -6.03 0.01 4.51
C VAL A 135 -6.94 0.98 5.28
N THR A 136 -6.76 2.28 5.13
CA THR A 136 -7.66 3.29 5.71
C THR A 136 -9.09 3.12 5.19
N ILE A 137 -9.27 2.70 3.93
CA ILE A 137 -10.60 2.51 3.34
C ILE A 137 -11.45 1.48 4.12
N PRO A 138 -10.98 0.23 4.33
CA PRO A 138 -11.75 -0.75 5.12
C PRO A 138 -11.88 -0.35 6.59
N VAL A 139 -10.88 0.29 7.20
CA VAL A 139 -10.94 0.75 8.59
C VAL A 139 -12.04 1.79 8.75
N VAL A 140 -12.05 2.83 7.92
CA VAL A 140 -13.08 3.87 7.92
C VAL A 140 -14.45 3.28 7.57
N GLY A 141 -14.50 2.37 6.60
CA GLY A 141 -15.74 1.70 6.20
C GLY A 141 -16.39 0.97 7.37
N VAL A 142 -15.66 0.08 8.04
CA VAL A 142 -16.20 -0.68 9.18
C VAL A 142 -16.57 0.23 10.34
N ALA A 143 -15.73 1.20 10.70
CA ALA A 143 -16.01 2.15 11.76
C ALA A 143 -17.26 3.01 11.47
N LEU A 144 -17.42 3.46 10.21
CA LEU A 144 -18.59 4.24 9.79
C LEU A 144 -19.88 3.42 9.80
N PHE A 145 -19.83 2.16 9.35
CA PHE A 145 -21.00 1.28 9.38
C PHE A 145 -21.42 0.91 10.81
N GLN A 146 -20.46 0.81 11.74
CA GLN A 146 -20.74 0.42 13.12
C GLN A 146 -21.19 1.60 13.99
N PHE A 147 -20.51 2.73 13.93
CA PHE A 147 -20.71 3.88 14.83
C PHE A 147 -21.48 5.04 14.18
N GLY A 148 -21.66 4.99 12.85
CA GLY A 148 -22.15 6.16 12.11
C GLY A 148 -21.17 7.32 12.21
N LEU A 149 -21.65 8.55 12.01
CA LEU A 149 -20.85 9.81 12.15
C LEU A 149 -20.87 10.35 13.60
N GLY A 150 -20.91 9.45 14.60
CA GLY A 150 -20.90 9.80 16.01
C GLY A 150 -19.52 10.13 16.60
N THR A 151 -19.50 10.53 17.87
CA THR A 151 -18.26 10.77 18.63
C THR A 151 -17.36 9.55 18.73
N GLU A 152 -17.95 8.34 18.78
CA GLU A 152 -17.21 7.07 18.82
C GLU A 152 -16.41 6.83 17.55
N PHE A 153 -16.98 7.14 16.39
CA PHE A 153 -16.28 7.08 15.11
C PHE A 153 -15.05 8.01 15.09
N TRP A 154 -15.24 9.27 15.48
CA TRP A 154 -14.16 10.26 15.46
C TRP A 154 -13.05 9.91 16.45
N SER A 155 -13.40 9.38 17.62
CA SER A 155 -12.42 8.94 18.62
C SER A 155 -11.62 7.73 18.14
N CYS A 156 -12.27 6.72 17.58
CA CYS A 156 -11.62 5.55 17.00
C CYS A 156 -10.69 5.94 15.82
N PHE A 157 -11.19 6.81 14.94
CA PHE A 157 -10.42 7.31 13.80
C PHE A 157 -9.22 8.15 14.23
N ALA A 158 -9.36 9.00 15.26
CA ALA A 158 -8.25 9.77 15.81
C ALA A 158 -7.15 8.87 16.38
N VAL A 159 -7.49 7.82 17.13
CA VAL A 159 -6.51 6.85 17.63
C VAL A 159 -5.82 6.12 16.48
N TYR A 160 -6.55 5.71 15.46
CA TYR A 160 -5.97 5.13 14.26
C TYR A 160 -4.97 6.08 13.57
N LEU A 161 -5.32 7.37 13.41
CA LEU A 161 -4.43 8.37 12.82
C LEU A 161 -3.18 8.63 13.69
N ILE A 162 -3.32 8.60 15.02
CA ILE A 162 -2.17 8.72 15.92
C ILE A 162 -1.22 7.55 15.73
N ILE A 163 -1.74 6.31 15.67
CA ILE A 163 -0.92 5.11 15.45
C ILE A 163 -0.20 5.21 14.09
N GLN A 164 -0.91 5.59 13.02
CA GLN A 164 -0.32 5.77 11.69
C GLN A 164 0.71 6.90 11.65
N GLY A 165 0.46 8.00 12.37
CA GLY A 165 1.39 9.10 12.48
C GLY A 165 2.65 8.74 13.27
N LEU A 166 2.52 7.95 14.32
CA LEU A 166 3.65 7.41 15.09
C LEU A 166 4.48 6.43 14.26
N ASP A 167 3.81 5.57 13.49
CA ASP A 167 4.48 4.64 12.58
C ASP A 167 5.37 5.39 11.58
N GLY A 168 4.81 6.32 10.83
CA GLY A 168 5.55 7.05 9.79
C GLY A 168 6.64 7.98 10.30
N ASN A 169 6.51 8.51 11.52
CA ASN A 169 7.43 9.55 12.03
C ASN A 169 8.39 9.05 13.11
N LEU A 170 8.07 8.02 13.85
CA LEU A 170 8.86 7.55 14.99
C LEU A 170 9.44 6.15 14.78
N LEU A 171 8.62 5.19 14.34
CA LEU A 171 9.07 3.81 14.17
C LEU A 171 10.05 3.66 13.02
N VAL A 172 9.79 4.32 11.90
CA VAL A 172 10.69 4.29 10.74
C VAL A 172 12.08 4.82 11.10
N PRO A 173 12.27 6.06 11.62
CA PRO A 173 13.62 6.54 11.94
C PRO A 173 14.29 5.80 13.10
N VAL A 174 13.55 5.31 14.09
CA VAL A 174 14.14 4.58 15.24
C VAL A 174 14.63 3.20 14.80
N LEU A 175 13.82 2.42 14.09
CA LEU A 175 14.21 1.09 13.61
C LEU A 175 15.33 1.15 12.56
N PHE A 176 15.33 2.18 11.71
CA PHE A 176 16.38 2.35 10.70
C PHE A 176 17.67 2.96 11.25
N SER A 177 17.63 3.79 12.30
CA SER A 177 18.85 4.34 12.91
C SER A 177 19.69 3.26 13.60
N GLU A 178 19.06 2.23 14.15
CA GLU A 178 19.76 1.08 14.72
C GLU A 178 20.28 0.10 13.64
N ALA A 179 19.58 -0.01 12.51
CA ALA A 179 19.97 -0.88 11.39
C ALA A 179 21.09 -0.27 10.53
N VAL A 180 21.24 1.05 10.51
CA VAL A 180 22.26 1.78 9.76
C VAL A 180 23.21 2.43 10.76
N ASN A 181 23.99 1.63 11.50
CA ASN A 181 25.18 2.11 12.19
C ASN A 181 26.21 2.53 11.14
N LEU A 182 26.06 3.74 10.63
CA LEU A 182 27.09 4.39 9.82
C LEU A 182 28.20 4.87 10.77
N HIS A 183 29.24 4.06 10.89
CA HIS A 183 30.56 4.51 11.34
C HIS A 183 31.31 5.08 10.17
#